data_7744bfeb06820782b5e58f4e85de1451
#
_entry.id   7744bfeb06820782b5e58f4e85de1451
#
_cell.length_a   1.000
_cell.length_b   1.000
_cell.length_c   1.000
_cell.angle_alpha   90.00
_cell.angle_beta   90.00
_cell.angle_gamma   90.00
#
_symmetry.space_group_name_H-M   'P 1'
#
loop_
_entity.id
_entity.type
_entity.pdbx_description
1 polymer ?
#
loop_
_entity_poly.entity_id
_entity_poly.type
_entity_poly.pdbx_seq_one_letter_code
_entity_poly.pdbx_strand_id
1 'polypeptide(L)'
;MKTVNFGEFKSLKQVFNTFKTETDCVRFLECKLWGGKTPISPYDPTSKVYRRKDGYYRCKNTGKNFSIKKDTFMENSNIHLRDWFVAVYLITSNKQGVNTSQLRMSIDVSKKTAWFMLQRIRQVYIQKPNEKFDGEIEVDESYIGGKNKNRHRDKKVKQSQGRSTIDKAPVFGILQRGGKVYTKVVNNVQWKTLTSTILRKVKAGSTIYSDEYSAYQKVIGKAKTFTHEIVIHSKGNYANGNVHTNNIEGFWNITKDTICGTYNHVSRKYLQRYCDEVSFRFNNRKVTRGEAFCELFANCKGTRITYKQLVA
;
A
#
# COMPACT_ATOMS: atom_id res chain seq x y z
N MET A 1 8.49 4.68 34.43
CA MET A 1 8.06 5.38 33.19
C MET A 1 6.73 4.78 32.76
N LYS A 2 5.66 5.56 32.64
CA LYS A 2 4.39 5.05 32.08
C LYS A 2 4.66 4.60 30.66
N THR A 3 4.50 3.32 30.39
CA THR A 3 4.50 2.76 29.02
C THR A 3 3.35 3.42 28.27
N VAL A 4 3.67 4.38 27.41
CA VAL A 4 2.68 4.97 26.52
C VAL A 4 2.24 3.87 25.56
N ASN A 5 0.99 3.43 25.67
CA ASN A 5 0.43 2.46 24.74
C ASN A 5 0.16 3.17 23.40
N PHE A 6 1.11 3.10 22.49
CA PHE A 6 1.08 3.77 21.19
C PHE A 6 0.02 3.20 20.21
N GLY A 7 -0.73 2.17 20.60
CA GLY A 7 -1.76 1.54 19.74
C GLY A 7 -3.18 2.12 19.86
N GLU A 8 -3.42 3.07 20.77
CA GLU A 8 -4.78 3.49 21.15
C GLU A 8 -5.27 4.82 20.55
N PHE A 9 -4.64 5.33 19.49
CA PHE A 9 -5.09 6.57 18.88
C PHE A 9 -6.44 6.42 18.17
N LYS A 10 -7.46 7.05 18.72
CA LYS A 10 -8.81 7.11 18.11
C LYS A 10 -9.05 8.40 17.33
N SER A 11 -8.23 9.43 17.55
CA SER A 11 -8.39 10.75 16.93
C SER A 11 -7.05 11.45 16.68
N LEU A 12 -7.04 12.40 15.74
CA LEU A 12 -5.90 13.28 15.47
C LEU A 12 -5.50 14.10 16.72
N LYS A 13 -6.48 14.52 17.55
CA LYS A 13 -6.23 15.20 18.80
C LYS A 13 -5.36 14.35 19.75
N GLN A 14 -5.61 13.05 19.81
CA GLN A 14 -4.79 12.15 20.64
C GLN A 14 -3.37 12.00 20.08
N VAL A 15 -3.19 11.99 18.76
CA VAL A 15 -1.85 12.01 18.14
C VAL A 15 -1.08 13.27 18.57
N PHE A 16 -1.69 14.45 18.50
CA PHE A 16 -1.07 15.70 18.96
C PHE A 16 -0.74 15.69 20.46
N ASN A 17 -1.63 15.13 21.27
CA ASN A 17 -1.42 15.06 22.73
C ASN A 17 -0.31 14.08 23.12
N THR A 18 -0.11 13.03 22.33
CA THR A 18 0.93 12.02 22.58
C THR A 18 2.28 12.48 22.06
N PHE A 19 2.33 13.10 20.91
CA PHE A 19 3.55 13.58 20.24
C PHE A 19 3.66 15.11 20.34
N LYS A 20 3.82 15.62 21.56
CA LYS A 20 3.91 17.07 21.82
C LYS A 20 5.20 17.69 21.29
N THR A 21 6.29 16.93 21.32
CA THR A 21 7.63 17.38 20.95
C THR A 21 8.27 16.45 19.90
N GLU A 22 9.29 16.95 19.18
CA GLU A 22 10.14 16.11 18.31
C GLU A 22 10.78 14.95 19.10
N THR A 23 11.14 15.18 20.36
CA THR A 23 11.71 14.15 21.23
C THR A 23 10.74 12.99 21.46
N ASP A 24 9.44 13.26 21.59
CA ASP A 24 8.43 12.19 21.73
C ASP A 24 8.34 11.35 20.46
N CYS A 25 8.42 12.01 19.30
CA CYS A 25 8.46 11.32 18.00
C CYS A 25 9.73 10.46 17.87
N VAL A 26 10.89 10.98 18.27
CA VAL A 26 12.15 10.22 18.25
C VAL A 26 12.05 9.00 19.15
N ARG A 27 11.57 9.13 20.40
CA ARG A 27 11.38 7.99 21.33
C ARG A 27 10.45 6.93 20.77
N PHE A 28 9.36 7.34 20.12
CA PHE A 28 8.46 6.41 19.45
C PHE A 28 9.17 5.64 18.35
N LEU A 29 9.93 6.33 17.48
CA LEU A 29 10.68 5.69 16.41
C LEU A 29 11.78 4.77 16.94
N GLU A 30 12.50 5.15 18.00
CA GLU A 30 13.46 4.28 18.69
C GLU A 30 12.79 2.97 19.15
N CYS A 31 11.61 3.08 19.73
CA CYS A 31 10.83 1.92 20.16
C CYS A 31 10.43 1.03 18.96
N LYS A 32 9.92 1.62 17.86
CA LYS A 32 9.45 0.87 16.70
C LYS A 32 10.58 0.26 15.85
N LEU A 33 11.69 0.98 15.68
CA LEU A 33 12.81 0.55 14.83
C LEU A 33 13.80 -0.35 15.56
N TRP A 34 13.98 -0.17 16.86
CA TRP A 34 14.99 -0.87 17.66
C TRP A 34 14.41 -1.60 18.88
N GLY A 35 13.06 -1.68 19.00
CA GLY A 35 12.39 -2.37 20.10
C GLY A 35 12.65 -1.74 21.46
N GLY A 36 12.94 -0.44 21.54
CA GLY A 36 13.31 0.27 22.78
C GLY A 36 14.71 -0.12 23.31
N LYS A 37 15.48 -0.88 22.54
CA LYS A 37 16.84 -1.32 22.85
C LYS A 37 17.89 -0.34 22.32
N THR A 38 19.16 -0.74 22.42
CA THR A 38 20.28 0.04 21.89
C THR A 38 20.08 0.34 20.39
N PRO A 39 20.32 1.59 19.94
CA PRO A 39 20.26 1.95 18.54
C PRO A 39 21.17 1.07 17.66
N ILE A 40 20.67 0.66 16.51
CA ILE A 40 21.42 -0.17 15.54
C ILE A 40 21.91 0.73 14.41
N SER A 41 23.22 0.68 14.13
CA SER A 41 23.82 1.42 13.03
C SER A 41 23.39 0.87 11.66
N PRO A 42 22.97 1.71 10.71
CA PRO A 42 22.72 1.29 9.33
C PRO A 42 24.00 1.00 8.54
N TYR A 43 25.16 1.37 9.08
CA TYR A 43 26.48 1.19 8.43
C TYR A 43 27.19 -0.08 8.92
N ASP A 44 26.97 -0.46 10.18
CA ASP A 44 27.53 -1.65 10.81
C ASP A 44 26.60 -2.06 11.97
N PRO A 45 25.75 -3.07 11.78
CA PRO A 45 24.80 -3.53 12.79
C PRO A 45 25.46 -4.06 14.08
N THR A 46 26.73 -4.47 14.02
CA THR A 46 27.47 -4.99 15.18
C THR A 46 28.13 -3.90 16.01
N SER A 47 28.20 -2.68 15.47
CA SER A 47 28.89 -1.57 16.09
C SER A 47 28.11 -0.98 17.27
N LYS A 48 28.85 -0.61 18.34
CA LYS A 48 28.28 0.26 19.38
C LYS A 48 27.89 1.60 18.79
N VAL A 49 26.73 2.13 19.22
CA VAL A 49 26.18 3.41 18.77
C VAL A 49 26.06 4.37 19.96
N TYR A 50 26.50 5.59 19.75
CA TYR A 50 26.40 6.66 20.73
C TYR A 50 25.34 7.68 20.31
N ARG A 51 24.47 8.06 21.24
CA ARG A 51 23.54 9.18 21.06
C ARG A 51 24.28 10.50 21.32
N ARG A 52 24.18 11.42 20.38
CA ARG A 52 24.79 12.76 20.47
C ARG A 52 23.80 13.75 21.07
N LYS A 53 24.31 14.86 21.59
CA LYS A 53 23.49 15.96 22.15
C LYS A 53 22.62 16.66 21.09
N ASP A 54 23.05 16.64 19.82
CA ASP A 54 22.33 17.20 18.67
C ASP A 54 21.21 16.29 18.10
N GLY A 55 20.90 15.19 18.80
CA GLY A 55 19.85 14.24 18.39
C GLY A 55 20.28 13.23 17.31
N TYR A 56 21.52 13.30 16.81
CA TYR A 56 22.09 12.29 15.91
C TYR A 56 22.68 11.11 16.69
N TYR A 57 22.95 10.05 15.97
CA TYR A 57 23.63 8.85 16.44
C TYR A 57 24.97 8.70 15.73
N ARG A 58 25.98 8.18 16.44
CA ARG A 58 27.31 7.93 15.88
C ARG A 58 27.64 6.45 15.99
N CYS A 59 27.98 5.84 14.84
CA CYS A 59 28.52 4.51 14.76
C CYS A 59 30.00 4.53 15.22
N LYS A 60 30.36 3.71 16.21
CA LYS A 60 31.75 3.66 16.73
C LYS A 60 32.72 3.21 15.65
N ASN A 61 32.43 2.06 15.02
CA ASN A 61 33.37 1.40 14.11
C ASN A 61 33.63 2.21 12.85
N THR A 62 32.58 2.84 12.28
CA THR A 62 32.71 3.59 11.01
C THR A 62 32.90 5.10 11.21
N GLY A 63 32.73 5.61 12.44
CA GLY A 63 32.77 7.03 12.73
C GLY A 63 31.63 7.87 12.13
N LYS A 64 30.73 7.25 11.33
CA LYS A 64 29.66 7.95 10.62
C LYS A 64 28.49 8.31 11.52
N ASN A 65 27.95 9.51 11.30
CA ASN A 65 26.73 9.96 11.97
C ASN A 65 25.48 9.60 11.15
N PHE A 66 24.36 9.38 11.82
CA PHE A 66 23.05 9.16 11.19
C PHE A 66 21.93 9.69 12.08
N SER A 67 20.79 10.02 11.47
CA SER A 67 19.59 10.42 12.18
C SER A 67 18.63 9.23 12.31
N ILE A 68 17.62 9.35 13.15
CA ILE A 68 16.54 8.36 13.29
C ILE A 68 15.76 8.16 11.97
N LYS A 69 15.78 9.15 11.06
CA LYS A 69 15.14 9.08 9.74
C LYS A 69 15.93 8.23 8.74
N LYS A 70 17.19 7.86 9.05
CA LYS A 70 18.08 7.14 8.13
C LYS A 70 17.48 5.81 7.66
N ASP A 71 17.54 5.55 6.35
CA ASP A 71 17.00 4.35 5.70
C ASP A 71 15.46 4.22 5.81
N THR A 72 14.76 5.31 6.11
CA THR A 72 13.29 5.35 6.14
C THR A 72 12.75 6.29 5.05
N PHE A 73 11.42 6.24 4.82
CA PHE A 73 10.76 7.17 3.90
C PHE A 73 10.93 8.66 4.31
N MET A 74 11.34 8.95 5.54
CA MET A 74 11.58 10.30 6.04
C MET A 74 13.01 10.79 5.82
N GLU A 75 13.92 9.95 5.32
CA GLU A 75 15.35 10.32 5.17
C GLU A 75 15.54 11.55 4.28
N ASN A 76 16.50 12.41 4.66
CA ASN A 76 16.83 13.65 3.98
C ASN A 76 15.61 14.59 3.78
N SER A 77 14.72 14.63 4.76
CA SER A 77 13.60 15.56 4.78
C SER A 77 13.79 16.61 5.88
N ASN A 78 13.57 17.88 5.52
CA ASN A 78 13.55 19.00 6.45
C ASN A 78 12.22 19.12 7.21
N ILE A 79 11.23 18.31 6.84
CA ILE A 79 9.92 18.28 7.51
C ILE A 79 10.08 17.71 8.92
N HIS A 80 9.43 18.35 9.90
CA HIS A 80 9.41 17.87 11.26
C HIS A 80 8.78 16.49 11.41
N LEU A 81 9.23 15.68 12.36
CA LEU A 81 8.67 14.35 12.59
C LEU A 81 7.18 14.41 12.95
N ARG A 82 6.76 15.45 13.70
CA ARG A 82 5.36 15.66 14.03
C ARG A 82 4.48 15.77 12.79
N ASP A 83 4.92 16.47 11.76
CA ASP A 83 4.17 16.62 10.51
C ASP A 83 4.13 15.32 9.72
N TRP A 84 5.22 14.55 9.74
CA TRP A 84 5.23 13.18 9.22
C TRP A 84 4.24 12.28 9.94
N PHE A 85 4.13 12.40 11.26
CA PHE A 85 3.21 11.61 12.09
C PHE A 85 1.76 11.97 11.79
N VAL A 86 1.45 13.26 11.63
CA VAL A 86 0.14 13.73 11.16
C VAL A 86 -0.18 13.17 9.78
N ALA A 87 0.76 13.26 8.82
CA ALA A 87 0.59 12.73 7.48
C ALA A 87 0.31 11.22 7.48
N VAL A 88 1.08 10.45 8.26
CA VAL A 88 0.89 9.00 8.41
C VAL A 88 -0.48 8.70 9.04
N TYR A 89 -0.85 9.39 10.10
CA TYR A 89 -2.15 9.19 10.74
C TYR A 89 -3.30 9.47 9.77
N LEU A 90 -3.26 10.57 9.04
CA LEU A 90 -4.30 10.94 8.09
C LEU A 90 -4.45 9.88 6.97
N ILE A 91 -3.34 9.43 6.38
CA ILE A 91 -3.40 8.46 5.26
C ILE A 91 -3.81 7.06 5.71
N THR A 92 -3.50 6.66 6.95
CA THR A 92 -3.86 5.33 7.48
C THR A 92 -5.27 5.28 8.05
N SER A 93 -5.77 6.40 8.62
CA SER A 93 -7.05 6.45 9.34
C SER A 93 -8.26 6.82 8.48
N ASN A 94 -8.06 7.50 7.34
CA ASN A 94 -9.15 7.86 6.46
C ASN A 94 -9.51 6.71 5.51
N LYS A 95 -10.80 6.35 5.44
CA LYS A 95 -11.29 5.24 4.61
C LYS A 95 -10.84 5.29 3.15
N GLN A 96 -10.83 6.48 2.56
CA GLN A 96 -10.46 6.70 1.15
C GLN A 96 -9.07 7.32 0.99
N GLY A 97 -8.24 7.37 2.08
CA GLY A 97 -6.94 8.02 2.06
C GLY A 97 -7.01 9.54 2.11
N VAL A 98 -5.92 10.19 1.72
CA VAL A 98 -5.77 11.66 1.76
C VAL A 98 -5.15 12.13 0.47
N ASN A 99 -5.75 13.14 -0.16
CA ASN A 99 -5.17 13.77 -1.34
C ASN A 99 -4.13 14.84 -0.96
N THR A 100 -3.38 15.27 -1.96
CA THR A 100 -2.29 16.24 -1.78
C THR A 100 -2.76 17.60 -1.23
N SER A 101 -3.95 18.05 -1.62
CA SER A 101 -4.48 19.34 -1.15
C SER A 101 -4.93 19.27 0.30
N GLN A 102 -5.54 18.16 0.71
CA GLN A 102 -5.92 17.94 2.10
C GLN A 102 -4.68 17.88 3.01
N LEU A 103 -3.64 17.11 2.62
CA LEU A 103 -2.42 17.04 3.42
C LEU A 103 -1.72 18.40 3.52
N ARG A 104 -1.57 19.10 2.38
CA ARG A 104 -1.00 20.45 2.35
C ARG A 104 -1.67 21.38 3.37
N MET A 105 -3.00 21.41 3.40
CA MET A 105 -3.76 22.26 4.32
C MET A 105 -3.64 21.81 5.77
N SER A 106 -3.44 20.51 6.02
CA SER A 106 -3.35 19.96 7.39
C SER A 106 -2.02 20.25 8.08
N ILE A 107 -0.92 20.43 7.31
CA ILE A 107 0.44 20.62 7.86
C ILE A 107 1.15 21.84 7.27
N ASP A 108 0.45 22.68 6.55
CA ASP A 108 0.95 23.95 5.98
C ASP A 108 2.27 23.81 5.20
N VAL A 109 2.28 22.96 4.19
CA VAL A 109 3.42 22.77 3.27
C VAL A 109 3.04 23.05 1.83
N SER A 110 4.03 23.18 0.94
CA SER A 110 3.77 23.34 -0.49
C SER A 110 3.08 22.09 -1.08
N LYS A 111 2.31 22.28 -2.17
CA LYS A 111 1.66 21.17 -2.87
C LYS A 111 2.67 20.12 -3.34
N LYS A 112 3.86 20.54 -3.80
CA LYS A 112 4.95 19.64 -4.21
C LYS A 112 5.46 18.80 -3.03
N THR A 113 5.67 19.44 -1.87
CA THR A 113 6.10 18.77 -0.64
C THR A 113 5.07 17.75 -0.18
N ALA A 114 3.79 18.13 -0.08
CA ALA A 114 2.72 17.21 0.33
C ALA A 114 2.60 16.01 -0.63
N TRP A 115 2.68 16.24 -1.95
CA TRP A 115 2.67 15.14 -2.93
C TRP A 115 3.85 14.20 -2.72
N PHE A 116 5.06 14.74 -2.57
CA PHE A 116 6.25 13.93 -2.37
C PHE A 116 6.22 13.15 -1.04
N MET A 117 5.71 13.76 0.04
CA MET A 117 5.48 13.08 1.32
C MET A 117 4.55 11.88 1.15
N LEU A 118 3.39 12.06 0.51
CA LEU A 118 2.45 10.98 0.26
C LEU A 118 3.07 9.86 -0.59
N GLN A 119 3.86 10.20 -1.62
CA GLN A 119 4.55 9.19 -2.42
C GLN A 119 5.61 8.42 -1.62
N ARG A 120 6.29 9.08 -0.69
CA ARG A 120 7.27 8.44 0.20
C ARG A 120 6.58 7.51 1.20
N ILE A 121 5.44 7.92 1.79
CA ILE A 121 4.65 7.05 2.68
C ILE A 121 4.16 5.81 1.91
N ARG A 122 3.70 5.97 0.66
CA ARG A 122 3.27 4.85 -0.20
C ARG A 122 4.36 3.82 -0.45
N GLN A 123 5.64 4.18 -0.33
CA GLN A 123 6.74 3.23 -0.44
C GLN A 123 6.70 2.14 0.65
N VAL A 124 6.15 2.46 1.82
CA VAL A 124 6.01 1.50 2.94
C VAL A 124 4.94 0.45 2.65
N TYR A 125 3.94 0.77 1.83
CA TYR A 125 2.82 -0.13 1.52
C TYR A 125 3.17 -1.22 0.51
N ILE A 126 4.34 -1.18 -0.11
CA ILE A 126 4.78 -2.20 -1.07
C ILE A 126 4.70 -3.57 -0.40
N GLN A 127 3.86 -4.43 -0.97
CA GLN A 127 3.54 -5.73 -0.40
C GLN A 127 4.75 -6.66 -0.45
N LYS A 128 4.96 -7.39 0.66
CA LYS A 128 6.10 -8.30 0.80
C LYS A 128 6.06 -9.40 -0.28
N PRO A 129 7.18 -9.66 -0.99
CA PRO A 129 7.19 -10.59 -2.11
C PRO A 129 6.88 -12.04 -1.69
N ASN A 130 7.22 -12.43 -0.47
CA ASN A 130 7.15 -13.82 0.01
C ASN A 130 5.83 -14.18 0.75
N GLU A 131 4.90 -13.26 0.92
CA GLU A 131 3.60 -13.57 1.52
C GLU A 131 2.74 -14.34 0.51
N LYS A 132 2.30 -15.56 0.87
CA LYS A 132 1.42 -16.40 0.07
C LYS A 132 0.06 -16.52 0.73
N PHE A 133 -0.96 -16.54 -0.11
CA PHE A 133 -2.36 -16.74 0.25
C PHE A 133 -2.72 -18.23 0.21
N ASP A 134 -3.62 -18.68 1.05
CA ASP A 134 -4.08 -20.08 1.13
C ASP A 134 -5.61 -20.16 1.35
N GLY A 135 -6.14 -21.36 1.22
CA GLY A 135 -7.57 -21.63 1.39
C GLY A 135 -8.41 -21.16 0.19
N GLU A 136 -9.45 -20.39 0.44
CA GLU A 136 -10.38 -19.87 -0.57
C GLU A 136 -9.90 -18.52 -1.13
N ILE A 137 -9.61 -18.50 -2.42
CA ILE A 137 -8.97 -17.38 -3.10
C ILE A 137 -9.85 -16.89 -4.25
N GLU A 138 -10.20 -15.62 -4.26
CA GLU A 138 -10.85 -14.97 -5.40
C GLU A 138 -9.80 -14.25 -6.25
N VAL A 139 -9.86 -14.43 -7.56
CA VAL A 139 -8.99 -13.73 -8.52
C VAL A 139 -9.83 -13.02 -9.58
N ASP A 140 -9.45 -11.79 -9.87
CA ASP A 140 -10.15 -10.97 -10.87
C ASP A 140 -9.23 -9.84 -11.33
N GLU A 141 -9.59 -9.18 -12.45
CA GLU A 141 -8.93 -8.00 -12.93
C GLU A 141 -9.87 -6.80 -13.02
N SER A 142 -9.32 -5.62 -12.73
CA SER A 142 -10.01 -4.35 -12.90
C SER A 142 -9.21 -3.39 -13.76
N TYR A 143 -9.91 -2.56 -14.53
CA TYR A 143 -9.31 -1.61 -15.46
C TYR A 143 -9.46 -0.20 -14.90
N ILE A 144 -8.34 0.40 -14.52
CA ILE A 144 -8.29 1.73 -13.89
C ILE A 144 -7.77 2.75 -14.90
N GLY A 145 -8.54 3.82 -15.11
CA GLY A 145 -8.23 4.90 -16.04
C GLY A 145 -9.38 5.87 -16.23
N GLY A 146 -9.15 6.90 -17.02
CA GLY A 146 -10.16 7.92 -17.32
C GLY A 146 -11.34 7.35 -18.13
N LYS A 147 -12.55 7.85 -17.84
CA LYS A 147 -13.75 7.53 -18.63
C LYS A 147 -13.69 8.29 -19.95
N ASN A 148 -13.56 7.56 -21.07
CA ASN A 148 -13.49 8.14 -22.42
C ASN A 148 -14.71 9.04 -22.76
N LYS A 149 -15.89 8.73 -22.18
CA LYS A 149 -17.10 9.56 -22.33
C LYS A 149 -16.94 10.99 -21.81
N ASN A 150 -16.04 11.21 -20.85
CA ASN A 150 -15.79 12.51 -20.22
C ASN A 150 -14.70 13.32 -20.94
N ARG A 151 -14.12 12.80 -22.03
CA ARG A 151 -13.12 13.51 -22.85
C ARG A 151 -13.78 14.39 -23.89
N HIS A 152 -13.13 15.49 -24.23
CA HIS A 152 -13.50 16.29 -25.40
C HIS A 152 -13.48 15.42 -26.67
N ARG A 153 -14.29 15.77 -27.64
CA ARG A 153 -14.50 14.97 -28.86
C ARG A 153 -13.20 14.65 -29.61
N ASP A 154 -12.31 15.63 -29.71
CA ASP A 154 -10.98 15.54 -30.32
C ASP A 154 -9.97 14.66 -29.55
N LYS A 155 -10.21 14.47 -28.24
CA LYS A 155 -9.35 13.66 -27.33
C LYS A 155 -9.92 12.29 -27.01
N LYS A 156 -11.04 11.92 -27.65
CA LYS A 156 -11.61 10.59 -27.45
C LYS A 156 -10.74 9.53 -28.12
N VAL A 157 -10.42 8.47 -27.34
CA VAL A 157 -9.64 7.34 -27.81
C VAL A 157 -10.60 6.30 -28.39
N LYS A 158 -10.38 5.90 -29.66
CA LYS A 158 -11.15 4.82 -30.29
C LYS A 158 -10.85 3.48 -29.58
N GLN A 159 -11.84 2.59 -29.55
CA GLN A 159 -11.71 1.23 -28.95
C GLN A 159 -11.31 1.21 -27.46
N SER A 160 -11.66 2.23 -26.69
CA SER A 160 -11.35 2.30 -25.24
C SER A 160 -12.44 1.71 -24.35
N GLN A 161 -13.37 0.92 -24.88
CA GLN A 161 -14.48 0.31 -24.13
C GLN A 161 -14.07 -1.03 -23.48
N GLY A 162 -14.82 -1.45 -22.46
CA GLY A 162 -14.64 -2.75 -21.80
C GLY A 162 -13.22 -2.99 -21.28
N ARG A 163 -12.64 -4.13 -21.66
CA ARG A 163 -11.29 -4.61 -21.28
C ARG A 163 -10.15 -3.96 -22.09
N SER A 164 -10.38 -2.84 -22.75
CA SER A 164 -9.33 -2.13 -23.50
C SER A 164 -8.22 -1.61 -22.57
N THR A 165 -6.97 -1.85 -22.96
CA THR A 165 -5.77 -1.37 -22.25
C THR A 165 -5.17 -0.10 -22.85
N ILE A 166 -5.81 0.46 -23.89
CA ILE A 166 -5.29 1.62 -24.64
C ILE A 166 -5.20 2.86 -23.72
N ASP A 167 -6.22 3.11 -22.91
CA ASP A 167 -6.29 4.25 -22.00
C ASP A 167 -6.56 3.87 -20.55
N LYS A 168 -6.64 2.57 -20.27
CA LYS A 168 -6.80 2.03 -18.91
C LYS A 168 -5.63 1.11 -18.57
N ALA A 169 -5.25 1.10 -17.32
CA ALA A 169 -4.26 0.16 -16.81
C ALA A 169 -4.98 -1.04 -16.18
N PRO A 170 -4.73 -2.27 -16.63
CA PRO A 170 -5.26 -3.45 -15.97
C PRO A 170 -4.53 -3.67 -14.65
N VAL A 171 -5.30 -3.95 -13.61
CA VAL A 171 -4.83 -4.30 -12.28
C VAL A 171 -5.37 -5.67 -11.95
N PHE A 172 -4.47 -6.61 -11.71
CA PHE A 172 -4.81 -7.96 -11.29
C PHE A 172 -4.87 -8.03 -9.78
N GLY A 173 -5.89 -8.71 -9.23
CA GLY A 173 -6.11 -8.89 -7.80
C GLY A 173 -6.18 -10.36 -7.40
N ILE A 174 -5.68 -10.65 -6.22
CA ILE A 174 -5.79 -11.93 -5.50
C ILE A 174 -6.33 -11.61 -4.12
N LEU A 175 -7.50 -12.12 -3.75
CA LEU A 175 -8.14 -11.90 -2.47
C LEU A 175 -8.38 -13.22 -1.76
N GLN A 176 -7.88 -13.35 -0.54
CA GLN A 176 -8.20 -14.46 0.36
C GLN A 176 -9.51 -14.14 1.09
N ARG A 177 -10.49 -15.01 1.05
CA ARG A 177 -11.77 -14.82 1.74
C ARG A 177 -11.56 -14.65 3.23
N GLY A 178 -12.19 -13.63 3.79
CA GLY A 178 -12.01 -13.25 5.21
C GLY A 178 -10.62 -12.67 5.56
N GLY A 179 -9.66 -12.73 4.63
CA GLY A 179 -8.26 -12.35 4.79
C GLY A 179 -7.85 -11.08 4.06
N LYS A 180 -6.70 -11.15 3.42
CA LYS A 180 -6.00 -10.04 2.76
C LYS A 180 -6.21 -10.02 1.26
N VAL A 181 -5.85 -8.90 0.64
CA VAL A 181 -5.81 -8.71 -0.81
C VAL A 181 -4.39 -8.35 -1.26
N TYR A 182 -4.02 -8.85 -2.42
CA TYR A 182 -2.82 -8.47 -3.18
C TYR A 182 -3.24 -7.89 -4.52
N THR A 183 -2.61 -6.81 -4.95
CA THR A 183 -2.86 -6.19 -6.25
C THR A 183 -1.57 -5.96 -7.02
N LYS A 184 -1.66 -6.11 -8.34
CA LYS A 184 -0.54 -5.87 -9.25
C LYS A 184 -1.01 -5.20 -10.52
N VAL A 185 -0.46 -4.03 -10.83
CA VAL A 185 -0.62 -3.41 -12.14
C VAL A 185 0.14 -4.26 -13.16
N VAL A 186 -0.55 -4.70 -14.19
CA VAL A 186 0.01 -5.56 -15.23
C VAL A 186 -0.03 -4.87 -16.60
N ASN A 187 0.80 -5.30 -17.52
CA ASN A 187 0.80 -4.75 -18.88
C ASN A 187 -0.34 -5.34 -19.73
N ASN A 188 -0.67 -6.58 -19.48
CA ASN A 188 -1.76 -7.30 -20.14
C ASN A 188 -2.33 -8.36 -19.18
N VAL A 189 -3.50 -8.88 -19.51
CA VAL A 189 -4.21 -9.95 -18.78
C VAL A 189 -4.07 -11.31 -19.46
N GLN A 190 -3.00 -11.50 -20.22
CA GLN A 190 -2.73 -12.80 -20.83
C GLN A 190 -2.44 -13.87 -19.77
N TRP A 191 -2.81 -15.12 -20.07
CA TRP A 191 -2.66 -16.24 -19.17
C TRP A 191 -1.23 -16.38 -18.59
N LYS A 192 -0.18 -16.17 -19.40
CA LYS A 192 1.23 -16.22 -18.95
C LYS A 192 1.52 -15.22 -17.83
N THR A 193 1.01 -13.99 -17.97
CA THR A 193 1.19 -12.90 -16.98
C THR A 193 0.49 -13.22 -15.66
N LEU A 194 -0.75 -13.72 -15.73
CA LEU A 194 -1.56 -14.06 -14.55
C LEU A 194 -1.02 -15.30 -13.84
N THR A 195 -0.65 -16.36 -14.58
CA THR A 195 -0.08 -17.60 -14.05
C THR A 195 1.12 -17.33 -13.16
N SER A 196 2.09 -16.55 -13.65
CA SER A 196 3.31 -16.27 -12.89
C SER A 196 3.01 -15.59 -11.55
N THR A 197 1.97 -14.77 -11.50
CA THR A 197 1.55 -14.09 -10.28
C THR A 197 0.82 -15.02 -9.32
N ILE A 198 -0.10 -15.85 -9.84
CA ILE A 198 -0.86 -16.84 -9.03
C ILE A 198 0.10 -17.84 -8.40
N LEU A 199 0.97 -18.49 -9.18
CA LEU A 199 1.92 -19.50 -8.67
C LEU A 199 2.86 -18.94 -7.58
N ARG A 200 3.24 -17.67 -7.70
CA ARG A 200 4.10 -17.02 -6.72
C ARG A 200 3.35 -16.64 -5.44
N LYS A 201 2.06 -16.30 -5.54
CA LYS A 201 1.27 -15.70 -4.45
C LYS A 201 0.27 -16.62 -3.80
N VAL A 202 -0.08 -17.74 -4.42
CA VAL A 202 -1.05 -18.71 -3.89
C VAL A 202 -0.33 -20.01 -3.52
N LYS A 203 -0.67 -20.58 -2.38
CA LYS A 203 -0.15 -21.89 -1.94
C LYS A 203 -0.85 -23.01 -2.70
N ALA A 204 -0.13 -24.08 -2.97
CA ALA A 204 -0.68 -25.32 -3.50
C ALA A 204 -1.82 -25.86 -2.60
N GLY A 205 -2.82 -26.49 -3.21
CA GLY A 205 -3.99 -27.02 -2.50
C GLY A 205 -5.09 -25.98 -2.24
N SER A 206 -4.88 -24.71 -2.60
CA SER A 206 -5.92 -23.69 -2.47
C SER A 206 -7.02 -23.86 -3.53
N THR A 207 -8.25 -23.42 -3.18
CA THR A 207 -9.37 -23.30 -4.13
C THR A 207 -9.40 -21.89 -4.70
N ILE A 208 -9.40 -21.76 -6.02
CA ILE A 208 -9.40 -20.48 -6.73
C ILE A 208 -10.75 -20.28 -7.40
N TYR A 209 -11.40 -19.17 -7.08
CA TYR A 209 -12.64 -18.70 -7.71
C TYR A 209 -12.30 -17.60 -8.72
N SER A 210 -12.77 -17.72 -9.96
CA SER A 210 -12.62 -16.71 -11.00
C SER A 210 -13.87 -16.55 -11.84
N ASP A 211 -13.93 -15.49 -12.66
CA ASP A 211 -14.95 -15.37 -13.71
C ASP A 211 -14.70 -16.34 -14.89
N GLU A 212 -15.59 -16.29 -15.89
CA GLU A 212 -15.54 -17.13 -17.11
C GLU A 212 -14.36 -16.81 -18.02
N TYR A 213 -13.46 -15.89 -17.69
CA TYR A 213 -12.39 -15.47 -18.58
C TYR A 213 -11.45 -16.63 -18.90
N SER A 214 -11.34 -16.97 -20.19
CA SER A 214 -10.61 -18.15 -20.69
C SER A 214 -9.13 -18.21 -20.30
N ALA A 215 -8.53 -17.07 -19.93
CA ALA A 215 -7.16 -17.04 -19.43
C ALA A 215 -7.01 -17.80 -18.11
N TYR A 216 -7.99 -17.75 -17.22
CA TYR A 216 -7.96 -18.47 -15.93
C TYR A 216 -8.04 -19.98 -16.12
N GLN A 217 -8.89 -20.46 -17.05
CA GLN A 217 -9.02 -21.89 -17.35
C GLN A 217 -7.68 -22.47 -17.85
N LYS A 218 -6.94 -21.72 -18.68
CA LYS A 218 -5.61 -22.13 -19.17
C LYS A 218 -4.55 -22.12 -18.08
N VAL A 219 -4.68 -21.22 -17.11
CA VAL A 219 -3.73 -21.06 -15.97
C VAL A 219 -3.87 -22.21 -15.00
N ILE A 220 -5.10 -22.45 -14.55
CA ILE A 220 -5.37 -23.27 -13.38
C ILE A 220 -5.60 -24.72 -13.78
N GLY A 221 -6.25 -24.96 -14.95
CA GLY A 221 -6.50 -26.29 -15.47
C GLY A 221 -5.25 -27.09 -15.87
N LYS A 222 -4.13 -26.41 -16.18
CA LYS A 222 -2.84 -27.09 -16.44
C LYS A 222 -2.02 -27.33 -15.18
N ALA A 223 -2.18 -26.52 -14.16
CA ALA A 223 -1.53 -26.71 -12.87
C ALA A 223 -2.44 -27.54 -11.99
N LYS A 224 -2.31 -28.87 -11.96
CA LYS A 224 -2.99 -29.78 -11.00
C LYS A 224 -2.79 -29.41 -9.52
N THR A 225 -2.32 -28.19 -9.27
CA THR A 225 -1.89 -27.66 -7.98
C THR A 225 -3.02 -26.97 -7.23
N PHE A 226 -4.09 -26.55 -7.94
CA PHE A 226 -5.22 -25.80 -7.38
C PHE A 226 -6.55 -26.44 -7.77
N THR A 227 -7.56 -26.32 -6.92
CA THR A 227 -8.97 -26.53 -7.30
C THR A 227 -9.47 -25.24 -7.95
N HIS A 228 -10.13 -25.32 -9.11
CA HIS A 228 -10.64 -24.16 -9.82
C HIS A 228 -12.18 -24.21 -9.95
N GLU A 229 -12.83 -23.20 -9.43
CA GLU A 229 -14.26 -22.99 -9.51
C GLU A 229 -14.57 -21.74 -10.33
N ILE A 230 -15.46 -21.85 -11.31
CA ILE A 230 -15.76 -20.77 -12.26
C ILE A 230 -17.15 -20.22 -11.96
N VAL A 231 -17.23 -18.91 -11.80
CA VAL A 231 -18.48 -18.16 -11.66
C VAL A 231 -19.01 -17.80 -13.04
N ILE A 232 -20.21 -18.29 -13.39
CA ILE A 232 -20.83 -18.07 -14.69
C ILE A 232 -21.82 -16.91 -14.62
N HIS A 233 -21.34 -15.71 -14.90
CA HIS A 233 -22.17 -14.49 -14.89
C HIS A 233 -23.17 -14.43 -16.05
N SER A 234 -22.88 -15.07 -17.21
CA SER A 234 -23.69 -15.05 -18.41
C SER A 234 -25.09 -15.67 -18.25
N LYS A 235 -25.30 -16.53 -17.24
CA LYS A 235 -26.58 -17.16 -16.92
C LYS A 235 -27.41 -16.44 -15.85
N GLY A 236 -27.03 -15.19 -15.48
CA GLY A 236 -27.70 -14.43 -14.41
C GLY A 236 -27.48 -14.98 -12.99
N ASN A 237 -26.67 -16.04 -12.84
CA ASN A 237 -26.29 -16.60 -11.54
C ASN A 237 -25.04 -15.92 -11.03
N TYR A 238 -25.23 -14.89 -10.20
CA TYR A 238 -24.14 -14.17 -9.53
C TYR A 238 -23.50 -14.95 -8.37
N ALA A 239 -24.15 -16.02 -7.91
CA ALA A 239 -23.61 -16.95 -6.92
C ALA A 239 -24.31 -18.31 -7.05
N ASN A 240 -23.54 -19.38 -7.07
CA ASN A 240 -24.05 -20.74 -6.93
C ASN A 240 -23.52 -21.29 -5.60
N GLY A 241 -24.31 -21.08 -4.52
CA GLY A 241 -23.85 -21.38 -3.17
C GLY A 241 -22.60 -20.57 -2.80
N ASN A 242 -21.48 -21.26 -2.56
CA ASN A 242 -20.21 -20.66 -2.16
C ASN A 242 -19.33 -20.20 -3.36
N VAL A 243 -19.76 -20.46 -4.61
CA VAL A 243 -19.00 -20.09 -5.82
C VAL A 243 -19.37 -18.68 -6.25
N HIS A 244 -18.56 -17.69 -5.88
CA HIS A 244 -18.75 -16.28 -6.20
C HIS A 244 -17.41 -15.51 -6.14
N THR A 245 -17.37 -14.29 -6.73
CA THR A 245 -16.23 -13.33 -6.69
C THR A 245 -16.60 -11.99 -6.03
N ASN A 246 -17.66 -11.99 -5.22
CA ASN A 246 -18.24 -10.76 -4.65
C ASN A 246 -17.27 -9.96 -3.77
N ASN A 247 -16.35 -10.64 -3.06
CA ASN A 247 -15.44 -9.94 -2.15
C ASN A 247 -14.39 -9.14 -2.94
N ILE A 248 -13.83 -9.70 -4.01
CA ILE A 248 -12.87 -8.98 -4.83
C ILE A 248 -13.55 -7.88 -5.67
N GLU A 249 -14.78 -8.09 -6.11
CA GLU A 249 -15.58 -7.04 -6.76
C GLU A 249 -15.86 -5.87 -5.81
N GLY A 250 -16.23 -6.17 -4.56
CA GLY A 250 -16.38 -5.17 -3.50
C GLY A 250 -15.08 -4.39 -3.25
N PHE A 251 -13.93 -5.07 -3.27
CA PHE A 251 -12.62 -4.42 -3.19
C PHE A 251 -12.34 -3.50 -4.39
N TRP A 252 -12.73 -3.90 -5.61
CA TRP A 252 -12.57 -3.04 -6.79
C TRP A 252 -13.46 -1.79 -6.74
N ASN A 253 -14.65 -1.88 -6.18
CA ASN A 253 -15.51 -0.72 -5.97
C ASN A 253 -14.83 0.27 -5.02
N ILE A 254 -14.30 -0.17 -3.87
CA ILE A 254 -13.52 0.65 -2.94
C ILE A 254 -12.32 1.29 -3.64
N THR A 255 -11.62 0.54 -4.50
CA THR A 255 -10.43 1.02 -5.22
C THR A 255 -10.80 2.11 -6.24
N LYS A 256 -11.85 1.89 -7.03
CA LYS A 256 -12.34 2.87 -8.02
C LYS A 256 -12.84 4.14 -7.35
N ASP A 257 -13.61 4.01 -6.26
CA ASP A 257 -14.12 5.15 -5.49
C ASP A 257 -12.99 5.96 -4.86
N THR A 258 -11.98 5.30 -4.31
CA THR A 258 -10.80 5.97 -3.78
C THR A 258 -10.05 6.74 -4.88
N ILE A 259 -9.81 6.12 -6.03
CA ILE A 259 -9.06 6.75 -7.13
C ILE A 259 -9.86 7.88 -7.76
N CYS A 260 -11.14 7.69 -8.03
CA CYS A 260 -11.98 8.71 -8.68
C CYS A 260 -12.42 9.82 -7.71
N GLY A 261 -12.73 9.48 -6.46
CA GLY A 261 -13.25 10.43 -5.47
C GLY A 261 -12.15 11.22 -4.77
N THR A 262 -11.12 10.54 -4.27
CA THR A 262 -10.08 11.21 -3.47
C THR A 262 -8.93 11.74 -4.33
N TYR A 263 -8.45 10.93 -5.30
CA TYR A 263 -7.27 11.29 -6.09
C TYR A 263 -7.61 11.88 -7.46
N ASN A 264 -8.87 11.81 -7.89
CA ASN A 264 -9.41 12.24 -9.18
C ASN A 264 -8.77 11.51 -10.37
N HIS A 265 -7.46 11.59 -10.51
CA HIS A 265 -6.68 10.95 -11.57
C HIS A 265 -5.33 10.49 -11.07
N VAL A 266 -4.95 9.27 -11.44
CA VAL A 266 -3.65 8.68 -11.15
C VAL A 266 -3.02 8.21 -12.44
N SER A 267 -1.81 8.66 -12.75
CA SER A 267 -1.07 8.20 -13.92
C SER A 267 -0.67 6.73 -13.78
N ARG A 268 -0.59 6.00 -14.90
CA ARG A 268 -0.20 4.57 -14.93
C ARG A 268 1.14 4.33 -14.22
N LYS A 269 2.08 5.27 -14.33
CA LYS A 269 3.39 5.24 -13.67
C LYS A 269 3.31 5.05 -12.15
N TYR A 270 2.37 5.71 -11.51
CA TYR A 270 2.24 5.69 -10.04
C TYR A 270 1.11 4.77 -9.55
N LEU A 271 0.32 4.18 -10.46
CA LEU A 271 -0.89 3.45 -10.11
C LEU A 271 -0.65 2.33 -9.09
N GLN A 272 0.46 1.57 -9.22
CA GLN A 272 0.78 0.49 -8.28
C GLN A 272 0.84 1.01 -6.84
N ARG A 273 1.44 2.19 -6.59
CA ARG A 273 1.56 2.78 -5.25
C ARG A 273 0.21 3.10 -4.62
N TYR A 274 -0.77 3.50 -5.44
CA TYR A 274 -2.13 3.76 -4.98
C TYR A 274 -2.90 2.45 -4.74
N CYS A 275 -2.70 1.46 -5.58
CA CYS A 275 -3.24 0.11 -5.36
C CYS A 275 -2.69 -0.51 -4.06
N ASP A 276 -1.39 -0.39 -3.81
CA ASP A 276 -0.76 -0.85 -2.57
C ASP A 276 -1.32 -0.13 -1.33
N GLU A 277 -1.56 1.19 -1.42
CA GLU A 277 -2.20 1.96 -0.35
C GLU A 277 -3.63 1.49 -0.07
N VAL A 278 -4.45 1.27 -1.11
CA VAL A 278 -5.82 0.76 -0.92
C VAL A 278 -5.79 -0.65 -0.34
N SER A 279 -4.90 -1.51 -0.84
CA SER A 279 -4.69 -2.86 -0.33
C SER A 279 -4.27 -2.85 1.14
N PHE A 280 -3.36 -1.96 1.55
CA PHE A 280 -2.95 -1.81 2.95
C PHE A 280 -4.16 -1.45 3.84
N ARG A 281 -4.97 -0.46 3.46
CA ARG A 281 -6.17 -0.09 4.23
C ARG A 281 -7.19 -1.23 4.31
N PHE A 282 -7.41 -1.94 3.20
CA PHE A 282 -8.29 -3.10 3.17
C PHE A 282 -7.77 -4.23 4.09
N ASN A 283 -6.48 -4.51 4.04
CA ASN A 283 -5.84 -5.55 4.84
C ASN A 283 -5.87 -5.22 6.34
N ASN A 284 -5.84 -3.93 6.67
CA ASN A 284 -5.91 -3.42 8.05
C ASN A 284 -7.31 -2.99 8.49
N ARG A 285 -8.39 -3.36 7.76
CA ARG A 285 -9.77 -2.93 8.08
C ARG A 285 -10.31 -3.42 9.42
N LYS A 286 -9.70 -4.47 9.99
CA LYS A 286 -10.10 -5.08 11.27
C LYS A 286 -9.27 -4.56 12.46
N VAL A 287 -8.18 -3.82 12.23
CA VAL A 287 -7.33 -3.25 13.29
C VAL A 287 -7.69 -1.80 13.57
N THR A 288 -7.30 -1.30 14.72
CA THR A 288 -7.52 0.09 15.10
C THR A 288 -6.66 1.05 14.27
N ARG A 289 -7.04 2.33 14.22
CA ARG A 289 -6.26 3.37 13.54
C ARG A 289 -4.85 3.52 14.11
N GLY A 290 -4.72 3.36 15.44
CA GLY A 290 -3.42 3.41 16.12
C GLY A 290 -2.53 2.22 15.79
N GLU A 291 -3.09 1.03 15.68
CA GLU A 291 -2.36 -0.18 15.25
C GLU A 291 -1.88 -0.05 13.82
N ALA A 292 -2.73 0.39 12.87
CA ALA A 292 -2.34 0.64 11.48
C ALA A 292 -1.23 1.70 11.36
N PHE A 293 -1.31 2.77 12.17
CA PHE A 293 -0.25 3.78 12.29
C PHE A 293 1.06 3.17 12.79
N CYS A 294 1.01 2.37 13.86
CA CYS A 294 2.18 1.69 14.43
C CYS A 294 2.80 0.69 13.44
N GLU A 295 1.98 -0.06 12.72
CA GLU A 295 2.43 -1.04 11.72
C GLU A 295 3.20 -0.35 10.59
N LEU A 296 2.73 0.81 10.10
CA LEU A 296 3.43 1.56 9.07
C LEU A 296 4.85 1.94 9.53
N PHE A 297 5.00 2.46 10.73
CA PHE A 297 6.32 2.83 11.25
C PHE A 297 7.21 1.61 11.55
N ALA A 298 6.65 0.49 11.97
CA ALA A 298 7.41 -0.75 12.17
C ALA A 298 7.99 -1.30 10.84
N ASN A 299 7.33 -1.02 9.72
CA ASN A 299 7.75 -1.46 8.39
C ASN A 299 8.48 -0.36 7.57
N CYS A 300 8.86 0.77 8.18
CA CYS A 300 9.41 1.91 7.43
C CYS A 300 10.90 1.81 7.11
N LYS A 301 11.63 0.84 7.67
CA LYS A 301 13.05 0.63 7.38
C LYS A 301 13.24 0.06 5.96
N GLY A 302 14.25 0.51 5.24
CA GLY A 302 14.50 0.11 3.85
C GLY A 302 13.57 0.77 2.83
N THR A 303 12.79 1.78 3.23
CA THR A 303 11.78 2.41 2.37
C THR A 303 12.20 3.79 1.85
N ARG A 304 13.49 4.11 1.92
CA ARG A 304 14.00 5.35 1.35
C ARG A 304 13.75 5.41 -0.14
N ILE A 305 13.22 6.54 -0.61
CA ILE A 305 13.13 6.87 -2.03
C ILE A 305 13.50 8.32 -2.27
N THR A 306 14.32 8.58 -3.27
CA THR A 306 14.67 9.94 -3.69
C THR A 306 13.66 10.46 -4.71
N TYR A 307 13.59 11.80 -4.87
CA TYR A 307 12.75 12.41 -5.90
C TYR A 307 13.13 11.90 -7.30
N LYS A 308 14.45 11.83 -7.60
CA LYS A 308 14.94 11.33 -8.89
C LYS A 308 14.46 9.90 -9.18
N GLN A 309 14.55 8.99 -8.21
CA GLN A 309 14.04 7.62 -8.35
C GLN A 309 12.53 7.56 -8.54
N LEU A 310 11.77 8.46 -7.88
CA LEU A 310 10.32 8.49 -8.00
C LEU A 310 9.85 8.97 -9.37
N VAL A 311 10.54 9.96 -9.96
CA VAL A 311 10.16 10.58 -11.24
C VAL A 311 10.88 10.00 -12.45
N ALA A 312 11.90 9.16 -12.27
CA ALA A 312 12.51 8.35 -13.32
C ALA A 312 11.55 7.24 -13.80
#